data_c6368df538586e2f76ddd689199202af
#
_entry.id   c6368df538586e2f76ddd689199202af
#
_cell.length_a   1.000
_cell.length_b   1.000
_cell.length_c   1.000
_cell.angle_alpha   90.00
_cell.angle_beta   90.00
_cell.angle_gamma   90.00
#
_symmetry.space_group_name_H-M   'P 1'
#
loop_
_entity.id
_entity.type
_entity.pdbx_description
1 polymer ?
#
loop_
_entity_poly.entity_id
_entity_poly.type
_entity_poly.pdbx_seq_one_letter_code
_entity_poly.pdbx_strand_id
1 'polypeptide(L)'
;MMGGETIEETKPVETEPTLPSGQHVKLIASAAQDPSAMRDDGTTAGNVDDTNEIINLAELEVFAKGGTTSLAAGKTVTGSSEYSATHGYLNLVDGNMTNFAHTKGRTAGEIDYLQVDLGSVQEIEKIKITNRTSCCKNRAIGIKAIILGADGTTVVKETPAITTMADTYTFTFPGTAWA
;
A
#
# COMPACT_ATOMS: atom_id res chain seq x y z
N MET A 1 -66.73 -2.35 -13.68
CA MET A 1 -65.40 -2.22 -14.30
C MET A 1 -64.45 -1.93 -13.19
N MET A 2 -63.63 -2.92 -12.82
CA MET A 2 -62.58 -2.74 -11.79
C MET A 2 -61.27 -2.42 -12.56
N GLY A 3 -60.75 -1.19 -12.34
CA GLY A 3 -59.47 -0.80 -12.87
C GLY A 3 -58.34 -1.52 -12.13
N GLY A 4 -57.59 -2.33 -12.85
CA GLY A 4 -56.38 -2.94 -12.30
C GLY A 4 -55.28 -1.91 -12.20
N GLU A 5 -54.85 -1.64 -10.98
CA GLU A 5 -53.69 -0.82 -10.69
C GLU A 5 -52.44 -1.67 -10.96
N THR A 6 -51.70 -1.35 -12.02
CA THR A 6 -50.37 -1.94 -12.28
C THR A 6 -49.38 -1.32 -11.31
N ILE A 7 -48.93 -2.10 -10.33
CA ILE A 7 -47.81 -1.72 -9.46
C ILE A 7 -46.56 -1.84 -10.33
N GLU A 8 -45.95 -0.71 -10.70
CA GLU A 8 -44.59 -0.69 -11.27
C GLU A 8 -43.62 -1.13 -10.20
N GLU A 9 -43.04 -2.29 -10.41
CA GLU A 9 -41.94 -2.81 -9.57
C GLU A 9 -40.72 -1.91 -9.82
N THR A 10 -40.44 -1.02 -8.87
CA THR A 10 -39.24 -0.16 -8.92
C THR A 10 -38.02 -1.05 -8.72
N LYS A 11 -37.28 -1.26 -9.82
CA LYS A 11 -35.97 -1.93 -9.81
C LYS A 11 -35.09 -1.28 -8.74
N PRO A 12 -34.43 -2.05 -7.86
CA PRO A 12 -33.49 -1.49 -6.90
C PRO A 12 -32.46 -0.63 -7.61
N VAL A 13 -32.28 0.61 -7.15
CA VAL A 13 -31.18 1.46 -7.62
C VAL A 13 -29.90 0.81 -7.12
N GLU A 14 -29.16 0.20 -8.03
CA GLU A 14 -27.84 -0.34 -7.78
C GLU A 14 -26.92 0.85 -7.48
N THR A 15 -26.60 1.09 -6.23
CA THR A 15 -25.66 2.15 -5.84
C THR A 15 -24.28 1.74 -6.33
N GLU A 16 -23.68 2.52 -7.22
CA GLU A 16 -22.29 2.37 -7.63
C GLU A 16 -21.40 2.27 -6.37
N PRO A 17 -20.48 1.30 -6.31
CA PRO A 17 -19.58 1.18 -5.18
C PRO A 17 -18.73 2.44 -5.05
N THR A 18 -18.78 3.07 -3.89
CA THR A 18 -18.05 4.32 -3.61
C THR A 18 -16.56 4.06 -3.45
N LEU A 19 -15.72 4.97 -3.97
CA LEU A 19 -14.28 4.94 -3.75
C LEU A 19 -13.95 5.19 -2.27
N PRO A 20 -12.90 4.57 -1.73
CA PRO A 20 -12.43 4.90 -0.40
C PRO A 20 -11.90 6.33 -0.36
N SER A 21 -12.28 7.07 0.68
CA SER A 21 -11.84 8.46 0.91
C SER A 21 -10.94 8.50 2.14
N GLY A 22 -9.68 8.87 1.95
CA GLY A 22 -8.70 8.95 3.03
C GLY A 22 -7.62 10.00 2.79
N GLN A 23 -6.90 10.35 3.85
CA GLN A 23 -5.81 11.33 3.82
C GLN A 23 -4.44 10.67 3.89
N HIS A 24 -4.34 9.49 4.51
CA HIS A 24 -3.06 8.82 4.66
C HIS A 24 -3.10 7.46 3.96
N VAL A 25 -1.94 7.07 3.41
CA VAL A 25 -1.70 5.72 2.92
C VAL A 25 -0.53 5.13 3.67
N LYS A 26 -0.79 4.05 4.41
CA LYS A 26 0.18 3.36 5.25
C LYS A 26 0.53 2.02 4.62
N LEU A 27 1.81 1.78 4.42
CA LEU A 27 2.35 0.46 4.09
C LEU A 27 2.78 -0.21 5.38
N ILE A 28 2.37 -1.44 5.60
CA ILE A 28 2.81 -2.26 6.73
C ILE A 28 3.44 -3.55 6.21
N ALA A 29 4.54 -3.95 6.83
CA ALA A 29 5.07 -5.30 6.69
C ALA A 29 4.24 -6.23 7.58
N SER A 30 3.85 -7.40 7.06
CA SER A 30 3.09 -8.38 7.85
C SER A 30 3.97 -9.53 8.30
N ALA A 31 3.55 -10.24 9.36
CA ALA A 31 4.22 -11.44 9.85
C ALA A 31 4.29 -12.61 8.83
N ALA A 32 3.70 -12.43 7.65
CA ALA A 32 3.75 -13.38 6.55
C ALA A 32 5.00 -13.27 5.66
N GLN A 33 5.91 -12.32 5.93
CA GLN A 33 7.21 -12.33 5.26
C GLN A 33 7.97 -13.60 5.67
N ASP A 34 8.32 -14.40 4.66
CA ASP A 34 9.13 -15.60 4.88
C ASP A 34 10.60 -15.19 5.14
N PRO A 35 11.13 -15.40 6.34
CA PRO A 35 12.51 -15.03 6.64
C PRO A 35 13.54 -15.80 5.83
N SER A 36 13.20 -16.99 5.32
CA SER A 36 14.12 -17.79 4.49
C SER A 36 14.20 -17.28 3.05
N ALA A 37 13.21 -16.49 2.61
CA ALA A 37 13.09 -15.98 1.25
C ALA A 37 13.66 -14.56 1.09
N MET A 38 14.38 -14.03 2.07
CA MET A 38 14.66 -12.59 2.17
C MET A 38 15.76 -12.08 1.23
N ARG A 39 16.51 -12.93 0.53
CA ARG A 39 17.60 -12.50 -0.36
C ARG A 39 17.50 -13.11 -1.76
N ASP A 40 17.48 -12.23 -2.76
CA ASP A 40 17.53 -12.62 -4.18
C ASP A 40 18.91 -13.16 -4.62
N ASP A 41 19.95 -12.97 -3.82
CA ASP A 41 21.33 -13.35 -4.11
C ASP A 41 21.69 -14.78 -3.68
N GLY A 42 20.72 -15.52 -3.18
CA GLY A 42 20.93 -16.91 -2.72
C GLY A 42 21.68 -17.02 -1.37
N THR A 43 21.97 -15.91 -0.70
CA THR A 43 22.55 -15.93 0.62
C THR A 43 21.46 -16.10 1.68
N THR A 44 21.64 -17.05 2.57
CA THR A 44 20.80 -17.19 3.76
C THR A 44 21.06 -16.03 4.71
N ALA A 45 19.98 -15.37 5.14
CA ALA A 45 20.08 -14.33 6.16
C ALA A 45 20.80 -14.89 7.40
N GLY A 46 22.06 -14.51 7.56
CA GLY A 46 22.86 -14.93 8.71
C GLY A 46 22.64 -14.06 9.95
N ASN A 47 21.76 -13.07 9.89
CA ASN A 47 21.55 -12.11 10.95
C ASN A 47 20.07 -12.07 11.33
N VAL A 48 19.78 -12.14 12.61
CA VAL A 48 18.42 -12.01 13.19
C VAL A 48 17.71 -10.73 12.75
N ASP A 49 18.45 -9.68 12.41
CA ASP A 49 17.92 -8.40 11.93
C ASP A 49 17.35 -8.49 10.50
N ASP A 50 17.75 -9.47 9.71
CA ASP A 50 17.25 -9.69 8.34
C ASP A 50 15.94 -10.47 8.29
N THR A 51 15.47 -11.00 9.41
CA THR A 51 14.24 -11.81 9.47
C THR A 51 12.99 -10.98 9.73
N ASN A 52 13.13 -9.65 9.89
CA ASN A 52 12.08 -8.84 10.46
C ASN A 52 11.53 -7.85 9.46
N GLU A 53 10.48 -8.26 8.78
CA GLU A 53 9.43 -7.42 8.20
C GLU A 53 9.91 -6.05 7.70
N ILE A 54 10.98 -6.07 6.90
CA ILE A 54 11.58 -4.87 6.32
C ILE A 54 10.75 -4.41 5.14
N ILE A 55 10.51 -3.09 5.05
CA ILE A 55 9.97 -2.45 3.86
C ILE A 55 11.13 -1.84 3.09
N ASN A 56 11.34 -2.25 1.84
CA ASN A 56 12.31 -1.67 0.93
C ASN A 56 11.70 -1.53 -0.46
N LEU A 57 11.05 -0.41 -0.70
CA LEU A 57 10.27 -0.15 -1.91
C LEU A 57 10.79 1.10 -2.63
N ALA A 58 10.79 1.06 -3.96
CA ALA A 58 11.25 2.18 -4.78
C ALA A 58 10.23 3.31 -4.77
N GLU A 59 8.93 3.03 -4.95
CA GLU A 59 7.93 4.09 -5.07
C GLU A 59 6.55 3.66 -4.63
N LEU A 60 5.82 4.59 -4.03
CA LEU A 60 4.39 4.51 -3.76
C LEU A 60 3.67 5.63 -4.52
N GLU A 61 2.80 5.24 -5.43
CA GLU A 61 1.95 6.15 -6.18
C GLU A 61 0.49 5.95 -5.78
N VAL A 62 -0.22 7.05 -5.56
CA VAL A 62 -1.64 7.05 -5.18
C VAL A 62 -2.40 7.93 -6.18
N PHE A 63 -3.50 7.44 -6.73
CA PHE A 63 -4.24 8.14 -7.79
C PHE A 63 -5.69 8.36 -7.39
N ALA A 64 -6.17 9.59 -7.66
CA ALA A 64 -7.59 9.90 -7.63
C ALA A 64 -8.31 9.29 -8.84
N LYS A 65 -9.64 9.30 -8.81
CA LYS A 65 -10.48 8.82 -9.94
C LYS A 65 -10.08 9.49 -11.25
N GLY A 66 -9.68 8.67 -12.22
CA GLY A 66 -9.24 9.13 -13.54
C GLY A 66 -7.93 9.94 -13.53
N GLY A 67 -7.27 10.05 -12.39
CA GLY A 67 -6.01 10.80 -12.23
C GLY A 67 -4.82 10.05 -12.83
N THR A 68 -3.88 10.82 -13.39
CA THR A 68 -2.61 10.31 -13.94
C THR A 68 -1.40 10.78 -13.15
N THR A 69 -1.58 11.76 -12.27
CA THR A 69 -0.54 12.28 -11.36
C THR A 69 -0.72 11.69 -9.98
N SER A 70 0.37 11.21 -9.39
CA SER A 70 0.33 10.66 -8.04
C SER A 70 0.05 11.73 -7.00
N LEU A 71 -0.98 11.50 -6.17
CA LEU A 71 -1.30 12.33 -5.00
C LEU A 71 -0.21 12.27 -3.92
N ALA A 72 0.60 11.20 -3.93
CA ALA A 72 1.68 10.98 -2.97
C ALA A 72 2.98 11.69 -3.36
N ALA A 73 3.15 12.14 -4.61
CA ALA A 73 4.39 12.71 -5.11
C ALA A 73 4.89 13.87 -4.25
N GLY A 74 6.09 13.75 -3.70
CA GLY A 74 6.74 14.76 -2.86
C GLY A 74 6.06 15.05 -1.53
N LYS A 75 5.13 14.19 -1.07
CA LYS A 75 4.41 14.34 0.18
C LYS A 75 5.24 13.91 1.38
N THR A 76 4.78 14.29 2.57
CA THR A 76 5.42 13.91 3.83
C THR A 76 5.27 12.41 4.07
N VAL A 77 6.38 11.75 4.37
CA VAL A 77 6.42 10.32 4.73
C VAL A 77 6.99 10.19 6.15
N THR A 78 6.33 9.39 6.95
CA THR A 78 6.80 8.96 8.28
C THR A 78 6.96 7.43 8.29
N GLY A 79 7.73 6.91 9.22
CA GLY A 79 7.95 5.47 9.31
C GLY A 79 8.39 5.03 10.69
N SER A 80 8.42 3.71 10.90
CA SER A 80 8.84 3.08 12.16
C SER A 80 10.33 3.23 12.41
N SER A 81 11.14 3.10 11.34
CA SER A 81 12.59 3.16 11.40
C SER A 81 13.18 3.51 10.03
N GLU A 82 14.39 4.04 10.00
CA GLU A 82 15.11 4.34 8.77
C GLU A 82 16.46 3.60 8.78
N TYR A 83 16.72 2.84 7.72
CA TYR A 83 17.97 2.08 7.62
C TYR A 83 19.18 3.00 7.50
N SER A 84 19.09 4.03 6.67
CA SER A 84 20.13 5.05 6.51
C SER A 84 19.58 6.28 5.80
N ALA A 85 20.21 7.42 5.94
CA ALA A 85 19.83 8.67 5.28
C ALA A 85 19.80 8.56 3.73
N THR A 86 20.62 7.68 3.14
CA THR A 86 20.60 7.43 1.68
C THR A 86 19.34 6.70 1.21
N HIS A 87 18.69 5.97 2.12
CA HIS A 87 17.49 5.19 1.86
C HIS A 87 16.31 5.73 2.70
N GLY A 88 16.27 7.04 2.85
CA GLY A 88 15.29 7.75 3.66
C GLY A 88 13.87 7.65 3.12
N TYR A 89 12.94 8.07 3.95
CA TYR A 89 11.49 7.95 3.69
C TYR A 89 11.04 8.64 2.41
N LEU A 90 11.65 9.80 2.06
CA LEU A 90 11.26 10.57 0.88
C LEU A 90 11.50 9.84 -0.44
N ASN A 91 12.42 8.87 -0.46
CA ASN A 91 12.65 8.03 -1.62
C ASN A 91 11.39 7.23 -2.03
N LEU A 92 10.42 7.08 -1.13
CA LEU A 92 9.17 6.38 -1.43
C LEU A 92 8.22 7.16 -2.35
N VAL A 93 8.41 8.50 -2.48
CA VAL A 93 7.47 9.39 -3.16
C VAL A 93 8.18 10.44 -4.03
N ASP A 94 9.44 10.20 -4.40
CA ASP A 94 10.26 11.17 -5.15
C ASP A 94 10.19 11.01 -6.66
N GLY A 95 9.51 9.99 -7.17
CA GLY A 95 9.38 9.68 -8.58
C GLY A 95 10.60 8.98 -9.19
N ASN A 96 11.58 8.58 -8.37
CA ASN A 96 12.82 7.93 -8.83
C ASN A 96 12.77 6.42 -8.58
N MET A 97 12.52 5.64 -9.61
CA MET A 97 12.43 4.18 -9.54
C MET A 97 13.76 3.46 -9.33
N THR A 98 14.89 4.19 -9.26
CA THR A 98 16.23 3.60 -9.11
C THR A 98 16.77 3.66 -7.69
N ASN A 99 16.20 4.50 -6.82
CA ASN A 99 16.44 4.52 -5.39
C ASN A 99 15.30 3.78 -4.66
N PHE A 100 15.31 3.77 -3.34
CA PHE A 100 14.26 3.14 -2.54
C PHE A 100 14.29 3.66 -1.10
N ALA A 101 13.13 3.67 -0.46
CA ALA A 101 13.01 3.82 0.98
C ALA A 101 13.26 2.46 1.65
N HIS A 102 13.92 2.45 2.80
CA HIS A 102 14.28 1.23 3.51
C HIS A 102 14.11 1.40 5.03
N THR A 103 13.23 0.62 5.62
CA THR A 103 13.14 0.51 7.07
C THR A 103 14.28 -0.36 7.61
N LYS A 104 14.65 -0.15 8.87
CA LYS A 104 15.78 -0.85 9.50
C LYS A 104 15.46 -2.31 9.84
N GLY A 105 14.19 -2.65 9.88
CA GLY A 105 13.71 -3.87 10.51
C GLY A 105 13.20 -3.59 11.92
N ARG A 106 12.30 -4.41 12.38
CA ARG A 106 11.65 -4.19 13.66
C ARG A 106 12.45 -4.72 14.83
N THR A 107 12.26 -4.08 15.97
CA THR A 107 12.50 -4.69 17.28
C THR A 107 11.40 -5.74 17.54
N ALA A 108 11.70 -6.82 18.21
CA ALA A 108 10.73 -7.88 18.50
C ALA A 108 9.41 -7.31 19.06
N GLY A 109 8.31 -7.59 18.39
CA GLY A 109 6.96 -7.12 18.77
C GLY A 109 6.47 -5.87 18.06
N GLU A 110 7.30 -5.19 17.23
CA GLU A 110 6.91 -4.04 16.44
C GLU A 110 6.72 -4.42 14.96
N ILE A 111 5.83 -3.75 14.27
CA ILE A 111 5.59 -3.93 12.83
C ILE A 111 6.17 -2.73 12.10
N ASP A 112 7.04 -2.98 11.12
CA ASP A 112 7.56 -1.91 10.27
C ASP A 112 6.47 -1.30 9.41
N TYR A 113 6.50 0.02 9.28
CA TYR A 113 5.59 0.78 8.46
C TYR A 113 6.25 2.00 7.82
N LEU A 114 5.66 2.42 6.70
CA LEU A 114 5.85 3.73 6.07
C LEU A 114 4.46 4.33 5.83
N GLN A 115 4.25 5.60 6.17
CA GLN A 115 2.96 6.27 6.04
C GLN A 115 3.13 7.61 5.33
N VAL A 116 2.39 7.79 4.25
CA VAL A 116 2.35 9.02 3.45
C VAL A 116 1.12 9.82 3.85
N ASP A 117 1.30 11.12 4.15
CA ASP A 117 0.20 12.08 4.33
C ASP A 117 -0.06 12.81 3.01
N LEU A 118 -1.21 12.59 2.40
CA LEU A 118 -1.63 13.24 1.14
C LEU A 118 -1.97 14.72 1.32
N GLY A 119 -2.02 15.21 2.58
CA GLY A 119 -2.29 16.60 2.93
C GLY A 119 -3.77 16.97 3.07
N SER A 120 -4.67 16.17 2.52
CA SER A 120 -6.13 16.29 2.67
C SER A 120 -6.81 15.00 2.32
N VAL A 121 -8.07 14.84 2.73
CA VAL A 121 -8.89 13.66 2.34
C VAL A 121 -9.09 13.65 0.82
N GLN A 122 -8.79 12.54 0.20
CA GLN A 122 -8.88 12.31 -1.24
C GLN A 122 -9.71 11.04 -1.52
N GLU A 123 -10.50 11.04 -2.60
CA GLU A 123 -11.06 9.80 -3.15
C GLU A 123 -9.96 9.06 -3.91
N ILE A 124 -9.66 7.84 -3.48
CA ILE A 124 -8.56 7.04 -4.00
C ILE A 124 -9.11 5.93 -4.90
N GLU A 125 -8.74 5.95 -6.17
CA GLU A 125 -9.11 4.91 -7.13
C GLU A 125 -8.04 3.82 -7.23
N LYS A 126 -6.76 4.20 -7.10
CA LYS A 126 -5.65 3.27 -7.36
C LYS A 126 -4.46 3.56 -6.48
N ILE A 127 -3.85 2.49 -5.98
CA ILE A 127 -2.53 2.49 -5.35
C ILE A 127 -1.61 1.63 -6.20
N LYS A 128 -0.42 2.15 -6.53
CA LYS A 128 0.63 1.42 -7.22
C LYS A 128 1.90 1.43 -6.37
N ILE A 129 2.47 0.27 -6.16
CA ILE A 129 3.72 0.07 -5.42
C ILE A 129 4.76 -0.44 -6.40
N THR A 130 5.90 0.24 -6.50
CA THR A 130 7.06 -0.21 -7.26
C THR A 130 8.08 -0.81 -6.32
N ASN A 131 8.45 -2.04 -6.59
CA ASN A 131 9.42 -2.79 -5.80
C ASN A 131 10.84 -2.28 -6.02
N ARG A 132 11.73 -2.57 -5.10
CA ARG A 132 13.16 -2.32 -5.26
C ARG A 132 13.69 -3.06 -6.49
N THR A 133 14.49 -2.38 -7.33
CA THR A 133 14.98 -2.93 -8.59
C THR A 133 16.29 -3.71 -8.48
N SER A 134 17.12 -3.40 -7.46
CA SER A 134 18.48 -3.93 -7.36
C SER A 134 18.56 -5.33 -6.75
N CYS A 135 17.80 -5.62 -5.69
CA CYS A 135 17.72 -6.94 -5.03
C CYS A 135 16.46 -7.06 -4.17
N CYS A 136 16.34 -8.17 -3.51
CA CYS A 136 15.48 -8.34 -2.32
C CYS A 136 14.01 -8.08 -2.59
N LYS A 137 13.54 -8.36 -3.81
CA LYS A 137 12.15 -8.14 -4.26
C LYS A 137 11.14 -8.97 -3.47
N ASN A 138 11.57 -10.10 -2.94
CA ASN A 138 10.76 -10.98 -2.10
C ASN A 138 10.32 -10.32 -0.78
N ARG A 139 10.99 -9.26 -0.32
CA ARG A 139 10.59 -8.49 0.86
C ARG A 139 9.27 -7.75 0.70
N ALA A 140 8.77 -7.59 -0.53
CA ALA A 140 7.43 -7.06 -0.79
C ALA A 140 6.32 -8.04 -0.37
N ILE A 141 6.59 -9.33 -0.32
CA ILE A 141 5.61 -10.36 0.08
C ILE A 141 5.18 -10.09 1.53
N GLY A 142 3.87 -10.06 1.76
CA GLY A 142 3.26 -9.76 3.05
C GLY A 142 2.96 -8.27 3.28
N ILE A 143 3.46 -7.36 2.45
CA ILE A 143 3.12 -5.93 2.57
C ILE A 143 1.66 -5.71 2.20
N LYS A 144 0.98 -4.87 2.99
CA LYS A 144 -0.35 -4.33 2.71
C LYS A 144 -0.29 -2.82 2.62
N ALA A 145 -1.18 -2.24 1.81
CA ALA A 145 -1.49 -0.82 1.86
C ALA A 145 -2.81 -0.59 2.59
N ILE A 146 -2.82 0.39 3.49
CA ILE A 146 -3.98 0.76 4.30
C ILE A 146 -4.29 2.23 4.03
N ILE A 147 -5.50 2.51 3.60
CA ILE A 147 -6.02 3.87 3.48
C ILE A 147 -6.58 4.25 4.85
N LEU A 148 -6.11 5.37 5.40
CA LEU A 148 -6.51 5.89 6.70
C LEU A 148 -7.23 7.23 6.55
N GLY A 149 -8.09 7.54 7.51
CA GLY A 149 -8.79 8.80 7.61
C GLY A 149 -7.86 10.00 7.87
N ALA A 150 -8.46 11.18 8.07
CA ALA A 150 -7.74 12.42 8.34
C ALA A 150 -6.94 12.38 9.66
N ASP A 151 -7.33 11.53 10.59
CA ASP A 151 -6.64 11.33 11.88
C ASP A 151 -5.36 10.48 11.75
N GLY A 152 -5.09 9.90 10.57
CA GLY A 152 -3.94 9.03 10.31
C GLY A 152 -4.00 7.67 10.99
N THR A 153 -5.13 7.31 11.59
CA THR A 153 -5.29 6.07 12.38
C THR A 153 -6.54 5.26 12.04
N THR A 154 -7.65 5.93 11.76
CA THR A 154 -8.91 5.24 11.42
C THR A 154 -8.79 4.55 10.07
N VAL A 155 -8.94 3.22 10.04
CA VAL A 155 -8.88 2.43 8.81
C VAL A 155 -10.14 2.67 7.97
N VAL A 156 -9.93 3.09 6.72
CA VAL A 156 -10.98 3.26 5.71
C VAL A 156 -11.04 2.03 4.81
N LYS A 157 -9.89 1.57 4.31
CA LYS A 157 -9.77 0.42 3.41
C LYS A 157 -8.38 -0.19 3.51
N GLU A 158 -8.30 -1.52 3.36
CA GLU A 158 -7.04 -2.25 3.24
C GLU A 158 -6.98 -2.98 1.89
N THR A 159 -5.77 -3.13 1.35
CA THR A 159 -5.51 -4.07 0.26
C THR A 159 -5.27 -5.47 0.82
N PRO A 160 -5.40 -6.53 0.00
CA PRO A 160 -4.81 -7.81 0.33
C PRO A 160 -3.30 -7.65 0.55
N ALA A 161 -2.70 -8.60 1.29
CA ALA A 161 -1.27 -8.69 1.36
C ALA A 161 -0.69 -9.13 0.00
N ILE A 162 0.46 -8.58 -0.37
CA ILE A 162 1.23 -9.06 -1.53
C ILE A 162 1.63 -10.51 -1.27
N THR A 163 1.34 -11.39 -2.21
CA THR A 163 1.60 -12.84 -2.09
C THR A 163 2.67 -13.35 -3.02
N THR A 164 3.04 -12.58 -4.05
CA THR A 164 4.01 -12.99 -5.06
C THR A 164 5.03 -11.90 -5.32
N MET A 165 6.23 -12.29 -5.73
CA MET A 165 7.28 -11.37 -6.11
C MET A 165 7.01 -10.79 -7.50
N ALA A 166 7.04 -9.45 -7.62
CA ALA A 166 6.87 -8.72 -8.87
C ALA A 166 7.62 -7.39 -8.82
N ASP A 167 7.76 -6.73 -9.98
CA ASP A 167 8.36 -5.39 -10.06
C ASP A 167 7.38 -4.30 -9.62
N THR A 168 6.09 -4.50 -9.89
CA THR A 168 5.03 -3.55 -9.52
C THR A 168 3.78 -4.28 -9.05
N TYR A 169 3.04 -3.63 -8.17
CA TYR A 169 1.75 -4.08 -7.65
C TYR A 169 0.75 -2.95 -7.82
N THR A 170 -0.43 -3.27 -8.37
CA THR A 170 -1.49 -2.28 -8.58
C THR A 170 -2.78 -2.76 -7.92
N PHE A 171 -3.34 -1.92 -7.07
CA PHE A 171 -4.61 -2.13 -6.40
C PHE A 171 -5.59 -1.07 -6.86
N THR A 172 -6.72 -1.48 -7.42
CA THR A 172 -7.77 -0.59 -7.94
C THR A 172 -9.00 -0.69 -7.08
N PHE A 173 -9.62 0.45 -6.76
CA PHE A 173 -10.86 0.56 -5.99
C PHE A 173 -11.98 1.18 -6.85
N PRO A 174 -13.27 0.88 -6.62
CA PRO A 174 -13.70 -0.20 -5.75
C PRO A 174 -13.19 -1.51 -6.32
N GLY A 175 -12.50 -2.31 -5.52
CA GLY A 175 -12.06 -3.63 -5.97
C GLY A 175 -13.29 -4.49 -6.25
N THR A 176 -13.35 -5.15 -7.40
CA THR A 176 -14.10 -6.39 -7.50
C THR A 176 -13.64 -7.27 -6.34
N ALA A 177 -14.59 -7.89 -5.65
CA ALA A 177 -14.31 -8.71 -4.49
C ALA A 177 -13.01 -9.50 -4.67
N TRP A 178 -12.08 -9.28 -3.77
CA TRP A 178 -10.84 -10.03 -3.71
C TRP A 178 -11.22 -11.49 -3.47
N ALA A 179 -11.13 -12.29 -4.51
CA ALA A 179 -11.36 -13.73 -4.41
C ALA A 179 -10.13 -14.41 -3.79
#